data_4f37118f24980fcccf2088854f6aec35
#
_entry.id   4f37118f24980fcccf2088854f6aec35
#
_cell.length_a   1.000
_cell.length_b   1.000
_cell.length_c   1.000
_cell.angle_alpha   90.00
_cell.angle_beta   90.00
_cell.angle_gamma   90.00
#
_symmetry.space_group_name_H-M   'P 1'
#
loop_
_entity.id
_entity.type
_entity.pdbx_description
1 polymer ?
#
loop_
_entity_poly.entity_id
_entity_poly.type
_entity_poly.pdbx_seq_one_letter_code
_entity_poly.pdbx_strand_id
1 'polypeptide(L)'
;MLKNAPYKFSEFESMSIQYGNCDSLVNKYDSKTGDYQYLNRADSLVKMKLHLSKDDLLYLHRKAADLGFWDFPVDETGDSVKAGAKQPVRYIIEFKYQRKSKKVVFDTNFDGDIRLIDANLGVIKEINQVLNKVEGDQKK
;
A
#
# COMPACT_ATOMS: atom_id res chain seq x y z
N MET A 1 10.87 -28.47 1.28
CA MET A 1 11.79 -27.58 2.00
C MET A 1 11.13 -26.24 2.28
N LEU A 2 11.24 -25.81 3.49
CA LEU A 2 10.72 -24.49 3.83
C LEU A 2 11.68 -23.43 3.30
N LYS A 3 11.19 -22.57 2.43
CA LYS A 3 11.96 -21.42 2.03
C LYS A 3 12.04 -20.45 3.19
N ASN A 4 13.21 -19.93 3.44
CA ASN A 4 13.33 -18.82 4.37
C ASN A 4 12.49 -17.67 3.84
N ALA A 5 11.65 -17.11 4.70
CA ALA A 5 10.90 -15.93 4.30
C ALA A 5 11.89 -14.85 3.89
N PRO A 6 11.76 -14.26 2.69
CA PRO A 6 12.71 -13.24 2.24
C PRO A 6 12.68 -12.01 3.13
N TYR A 7 11.56 -11.79 3.84
CA TYR A 7 11.36 -10.64 4.71
C TYR A 7 10.91 -11.14 6.07
N LYS A 8 11.63 -10.75 7.12
CA LYS A 8 11.34 -11.18 8.49
C LYS A 8 10.74 -10.03 9.28
N PHE A 9 9.64 -10.28 9.96
CA PHE A 9 9.01 -9.24 10.77
C PHE A 9 9.93 -8.74 11.89
N SER A 10 10.83 -9.58 12.38
CA SER A 10 11.82 -9.15 13.40
C SER A 10 12.72 -8.03 12.89
N GLU A 11 12.84 -7.85 11.57
CA GLU A 11 13.63 -6.80 10.95
C GLU A 11 12.77 -5.66 10.41
N PHE A 12 11.46 -5.72 10.60
CA PHE A 12 10.52 -4.73 10.06
C PHE A 12 10.79 -3.34 10.62
N GLU A 13 10.83 -2.34 9.75
CA GLU A 13 11.00 -0.94 10.13
C GLU A 13 9.76 -0.12 9.89
N SER A 14 9.21 -0.18 8.68
CA SER A 14 8.04 0.64 8.34
C SER A 14 7.35 0.13 7.09
N MET A 15 6.10 0.57 6.92
CA MET A 15 5.40 0.42 5.66
C MET A 15 4.79 1.76 5.27
N SER A 16 4.66 1.98 3.98
CA SER A 16 4.00 3.18 3.48
C SER A 16 3.15 2.84 2.28
N ILE A 17 2.11 3.65 2.08
CA ILE A 17 1.25 3.56 0.90
C ILE A 17 0.96 4.99 0.42
N GLN A 18 1.03 5.19 -0.89
CA GLN A 18 0.63 6.44 -1.54
C GLN A 18 -0.27 6.09 -2.69
N TYR A 19 -1.34 6.84 -2.89
CA TYR A 19 -2.19 6.59 -4.05
C TYR A 19 -2.93 7.86 -4.47
N GLY A 20 -3.42 7.83 -5.70
CA GLY A 20 -4.12 8.94 -6.30
C GLY A 20 -3.98 8.87 -7.81
N ASN A 21 -4.30 9.96 -8.49
CA ASN A 21 -4.04 10.07 -9.92
C ASN A 21 -2.54 10.02 -10.17
N CYS A 22 -2.14 9.50 -11.33
CA CYS A 22 -0.72 9.34 -11.65
C CYS A 22 0.10 10.59 -11.39
N ASP A 23 -0.48 11.77 -11.61
CA ASP A 23 0.22 13.05 -11.45
C ASP A 23 0.15 13.61 -10.04
N SER A 24 -0.69 13.04 -9.17
CA SER A 24 -0.90 13.60 -7.84
C SER A 24 -1.28 12.50 -6.85
N LEU A 25 -0.30 12.02 -6.09
CA LEU A 25 -0.50 10.98 -5.08
C LEU A 25 -0.75 11.63 -3.73
N VAL A 26 -1.95 12.20 -3.57
CA VAL A 26 -2.28 12.98 -2.38
C VAL A 26 -2.71 12.15 -1.19
N ASN A 27 -3.10 10.89 -1.41
CA ASN A 27 -3.48 9.99 -0.32
C ASN A 27 -2.24 9.22 0.10
N LYS A 28 -1.82 9.35 1.35
CA LYS A 28 -0.59 8.69 1.84
C LYS A 28 -0.64 8.37 3.31
N TYR A 29 0.05 7.30 3.65
CA TYR A 29 0.29 6.91 5.02
C TYR A 29 1.72 6.39 5.17
N ASP A 30 2.39 6.78 6.25
CA ASP A 30 3.73 6.28 6.58
C ASP A 30 3.71 5.83 8.04
N SER A 31 3.94 4.54 8.28
CA SER A 31 3.90 3.99 9.63
C SER A 31 5.07 4.45 10.50
N LYS A 32 6.17 4.89 9.89
CA LYS A 32 7.32 5.37 10.65
C LYS A 32 7.03 6.69 11.37
N THR A 33 6.36 7.61 10.68
CA THR A 33 6.04 8.93 11.23
C THR A 33 4.60 8.98 11.76
N GLY A 34 3.74 8.09 11.30
CA GLY A 34 2.31 8.14 11.60
C GLY A 34 1.54 9.13 10.77
N ASP A 35 2.20 9.81 9.82
CA ASP A 35 1.51 10.79 8.99
C ASP A 35 0.52 10.11 8.06
N TYR A 36 -0.73 10.56 8.14
CA TYR A 36 -1.83 10.04 7.31
C TYR A 36 -2.58 11.21 6.71
N GLN A 37 -2.76 11.20 5.41
CA GLN A 37 -3.55 12.23 4.72
C GLN A 37 -4.34 11.61 3.58
N TYR A 38 -5.50 12.18 3.32
CA TYR A 38 -6.34 11.76 2.20
C TYR A 38 -7.30 12.88 1.82
N LEU A 39 -7.84 12.79 0.60
CA LEU A 39 -8.92 13.67 0.17
C LEU A 39 -10.25 13.05 0.60
N ASN A 40 -11.10 13.86 1.25
CA ASN A 40 -12.44 13.42 1.61
C ASN A 40 -13.41 13.66 0.44
N ARG A 41 -14.69 13.38 0.67
CA ARG A 41 -15.71 13.53 -0.39
C ARG A 41 -15.89 14.96 -0.86
N ALA A 42 -15.53 15.94 -0.04
CA ALA A 42 -15.61 17.37 -0.38
C ALA A 42 -14.33 17.88 -1.03
N ASP A 43 -13.43 16.97 -1.44
CA ASP A 43 -12.11 17.28 -2.01
C ASP A 43 -11.25 18.11 -1.06
N SER A 44 -11.51 18.05 0.23
CA SER A 44 -10.67 18.71 1.24
C SER A 44 -9.62 17.73 1.72
N LEU A 45 -8.40 18.24 1.90
CA LEU A 45 -7.30 17.43 2.39
C LEU A 45 -7.41 17.25 3.90
N VAL A 46 -7.52 16.00 4.33
CA VAL A 46 -7.57 15.63 5.75
C VAL A 46 -6.18 15.13 6.14
N LYS A 47 -5.61 15.70 7.20
CA LYS A 47 -4.31 15.27 7.73
C LYS A 47 -4.45 14.90 9.20
N MET A 48 -3.83 13.79 9.58
CA MET A 48 -3.86 13.36 10.97
C MET A 48 -2.66 12.46 11.26
N LYS A 49 -2.46 12.15 12.53
CA LYS A 49 -1.52 11.13 12.95
C LYS A 49 -2.27 9.85 13.21
N LEU A 50 -1.76 8.75 12.69
CA LEU A 50 -2.38 7.45 12.81
C LEU A 50 -1.29 6.43 13.18
N HIS A 51 -1.38 5.86 14.38
CA HIS A 51 -0.37 4.93 14.84
C HIS A 51 -0.91 3.51 14.83
N LEU A 52 -0.34 2.68 13.96
CA LEU A 52 -0.68 1.27 13.92
C LEU A 52 0.06 0.55 15.04
N SER A 53 -0.63 -0.38 15.70
CA SER A 53 0.00 -1.21 16.71
C SER A 53 0.96 -2.21 16.06
N LYS A 54 1.81 -2.81 16.89
CA LYS A 54 2.69 -3.88 16.42
C LYS A 54 1.87 -5.03 15.80
N ASP A 55 0.72 -5.35 16.42
CA ASP A 55 -0.15 -6.40 15.90
C ASP A 55 -0.73 -6.04 14.54
N ASP A 56 -1.12 -4.77 14.34
CA ASP A 56 -1.61 -4.30 13.04
C ASP A 56 -0.54 -4.44 11.97
N LEU A 57 0.69 -4.05 12.28
CA LEU A 57 1.80 -4.14 11.34
C LEU A 57 2.17 -5.58 11.03
N LEU A 58 2.13 -6.46 12.05
CA LEU A 58 2.37 -7.88 11.84
C LEU A 58 1.29 -8.50 10.95
N TYR A 59 0.04 -8.10 11.15
CA TYR A 59 -1.07 -8.56 10.32
C TYR A 59 -0.82 -8.19 8.84
N LEU A 60 -0.44 -6.94 8.58
CA LEU A 60 -0.16 -6.50 7.22
C LEU A 60 1.04 -7.20 6.61
N HIS A 61 2.09 -7.42 7.39
CA HIS A 61 3.26 -8.18 6.94
C HIS A 61 2.85 -9.60 6.52
N ARG A 62 2.04 -10.26 7.34
CA ARG A 62 1.57 -11.63 7.03
C ARG A 62 0.69 -11.66 5.80
N LYS A 63 -0.21 -10.68 5.65
CA LYS A 63 -1.08 -10.61 4.47
C LYS A 63 -0.28 -10.35 3.20
N ALA A 64 0.71 -9.48 3.27
CA ALA A 64 1.59 -9.23 2.13
C ALA A 64 2.30 -10.54 1.73
N ALA A 65 2.82 -11.27 2.70
CA ALA A 65 3.48 -12.55 2.43
C ALA A 65 2.51 -13.57 1.83
N ASP A 66 1.30 -13.68 2.41
CA ASP A 66 0.28 -14.64 1.93
C ASP A 66 -0.15 -14.36 0.51
N LEU A 67 -0.21 -13.08 0.12
CA LEU A 67 -0.63 -12.70 -1.22
C LEU A 67 0.52 -12.68 -2.23
N GLY A 68 1.75 -12.93 -1.77
CA GLY A 68 2.90 -13.01 -2.66
C GLY A 68 3.55 -11.67 -2.97
N PHE A 69 3.30 -10.65 -2.15
CA PHE A 69 3.80 -9.28 -2.39
C PHE A 69 5.32 -9.25 -2.63
N TRP A 70 6.08 -10.10 -1.92
CA TRP A 70 7.53 -10.12 -2.05
C TRP A 70 8.00 -10.51 -3.45
N ASP A 71 7.16 -11.22 -4.19
CA ASP A 71 7.47 -11.70 -5.54
C ASP A 71 6.82 -10.85 -6.63
N PHE A 72 6.09 -9.80 -6.26
CA PHE A 72 5.47 -8.92 -7.25
C PHE A 72 6.55 -8.17 -8.05
N PRO A 73 6.32 -7.93 -9.35
CA PRO A 73 7.16 -7.01 -10.10
C PRO A 73 7.18 -5.64 -9.43
N VAL A 74 8.34 -4.97 -9.48
CA VAL A 74 8.45 -3.62 -8.92
C VAL A 74 7.63 -2.61 -9.72
N ASP A 75 7.58 -2.81 -11.03
CA ASP A 75 6.88 -1.91 -11.94
C ASP A 75 5.66 -2.62 -12.53
N GLU A 76 4.48 -2.22 -12.07
CA GLU A 76 3.19 -2.73 -12.54
C GLU A 76 2.36 -1.56 -13.07
N THR A 77 3.02 -0.64 -13.78
CA THR A 77 2.34 0.50 -14.39
C THR A 77 1.60 0.07 -15.65
N GLY A 78 0.50 0.75 -15.94
CA GLY A 78 -0.26 0.50 -17.14
C GLY A 78 0.30 1.28 -18.33
N ASP A 79 -0.30 1.05 -19.50
CA ASP A 79 0.07 1.78 -20.70
C ASP A 79 -0.28 3.25 -20.58
N SER A 80 0.41 4.06 -21.39
CA SER A 80 0.14 5.50 -21.47
C SER A 80 -1.33 5.76 -21.77
N VAL A 81 -1.93 6.65 -21.00
CA VAL A 81 -3.32 7.04 -21.18
C VAL A 81 -3.41 8.00 -22.37
N LYS A 82 -4.34 7.75 -23.29
CA LYS A 82 -4.57 8.64 -24.43
C LYS A 82 -5.09 9.99 -23.94
N ALA A 83 -4.77 11.03 -24.70
CA ALA A 83 -5.27 12.38 -24.42
C ALA A 83 -6.79 12.35 -24.27
N GLY A 84 -7.30 12.95 -23.20
CA GLY A 84 -8.73 12.99 -22.92
C GLY A 84 -9.26 11.77 -22.16
N ALA A 85 -8.49 10.71 -22.00
CA ALA A 85 -8.91 9.55 -21.24
C ALA A 85 -8.70 9.79 -19.74
N LYS A 86 -9.52 9.10 -18.93
CA LYS A 86 -9.41 9.20 -17.47
C LYS A 86 -8.09 8.58 -17.02
N GLN A 87 -7.38 9.30 -16.14
CA GLN A 87 -6.13 8.79 -15.58
C GLN A 87 -6.40 7.62 -14.63
N PRO A 88 -5.57 6.58 -14.67
CA PRO A 88 -5.70 5.49 -13.71
C PRO A 88 -5.27 5.94 -12.32
N VAL A 89 -5.74 5.22 -11.31
CA VAL A 89 -5.25 5.41 -9.95
C VAL A 89 -3.95 4.63 -9.80
N ARG A 90 -2.94 5.30 -9.28
CA ARG A 90 -1.63 4.68 -9.03
C ARG A 90 -1.45 4.45 -7.54
N TYR A 91 -0.97 3.26 -7.19
CA TYR A 91 -0.62 2.91 -5.82
C TYR A 91 0.87 2.64 -5.73
N ILE A 92 1.53 3.22 -4.73
CA ILE A 92 2.92 2.92 -4.43
C ILE A 92 2.95 2.36 -3.01
N ILE A 93 3.34 1.10 -2.87
CA ILE A 93 3.35 0.41 -1.59
C ILE A 93 4.77 -0.02 -1.30
N GLU A 94 5.27 0.31 -0.11
CA GLU A 94 6.63 -0.05 0.28
C GLU A 94 6.64 -0.62 1.69
N PHE A 95 7.35 -1.75 1.85
CA PHE A 95 7.65 -2.35 3.15
C PHE A 95 9.16 -2.28 3.34
N LYS A 96 9.61 -1.65 4.41
CA LYS A 96 11.04 -1.47 4.71
C LYS A 96 11.46 -2.35 5.88
N TYR A 97 12.59 -3.02 5.70
CA TYR A 97 13.21 -3.89 6.70
C TYR A 97 14.66 -3.47 6.88
N GLN A 98 15.31 -3.92 7.94
CA GLN A 98 16.69 -3.48 8.28
C GLN A 98 17.68 -3.64 7.14
N ARG A 99 17.57 -4.73 6.38
CA ARG A 99 18.56 -5.05 5.35
C ARG A 99 18.04 -4.94 3.92
N LYS A 100 16.75 -4.75 3.75
CA LYS A 100 16.16 -4.66 2.41
C LYS A 100 14.77 -4.05 2.47
N SER A 101 14.27 -3.69 1.31
CA SER A 101 12.92 -3.16 1.18
C SER A 101 12.26 -3.72 -0.06
N LYS A 102 10.94 -3.66 -0.09
CA LYS A 102 10.15 -4.02 -1.27
C LYS A 102 9.21 -2.88 -1.58
N LYS A 103 9.31 -2.34 -2.78
CA LYS A 103 8.44 -1.26 -3.26
C LYS A 103 7.80 -1.71 -4.56
N VAL A 104 6.48 -1.54 -4.65
CA VAL A 104 5.71 -1.89 -5.84
C VAL A 104 4.92 -0.67 -6.28
N VAL A 105 4.99 -0.35 -7.58
CA VAL A 105 4.17 0.69 -8.20
C VAL A 105 3.12 -0.02 -9.04
N PHE A 106 1.86 0.13 -8.69
CA PHE A 106 0.74 -0.55 -9.34
C PHE A 106 -0.28 0.46 -9.85
N ASP A 107 -0.59 0.39 -11.14
CA ASP A 107 -1.65 1.20 -11.76
C ASP A 107 -2.90 0.35 -11.92
N THR A 108 -4.07 0.92 -11.67
CA THR A 108 -5.33 0.19 -11.79
C THR A 108 -5.63 -0.26 -13.22
N ASN A 109 -4.96 0.35 -14.22
CA ASN A 109 -5.06 -0.10 -15.61
C ASN A 109 -3.94 -1.06 -16.03
N PHE A 110 -3.17 -1.57 -15.07
CA PHE A 110 -2.11 -2.55 -15.37
C PHE A 110 -2.71 -3.76 -16.08
N ASP A 111 -2.09 -4.13 -17.20
CA ASP A 111 -2.58 -5.20 -18.07
C ASP A 111 -1.69 -6.44 -17.94
N GLY A 112 -1.59 -6.95 -16.73
CA GLY A 112 -0.84 -8.16 -16.46
C GLY A 112 -1.75 -9.34 -16.14
N ASP A 113 -1.16 -10.37 -15.53
CA ASP A 113 -1.91 -11.56 -15.11
C ASP A 113 -3.02 -11.16 -14.15
N ILE A 114 -4.25 -11.65 -14.40
CA ILE A 114 -5.39 -11.33 -13.57
C ILE A 114 -5.18 -11.74 -12.11
N ARG A 115 -4.44 -12.82 -11.86
CA ARG A 115 -4.13 -13.26 -10.50
C ARG A 115 -3.21 -12.28 -9.79
N LEU A 116 -2.28 -11.66 -10.52
CA LEU A 116 -1.40 -10.64 -9.98
C LEU A 116 -2.20 -9.36 -9.66
N ILE A 117 -3.10 -8.97 -10.56
CA ILE A 117 -3.98 -7.82 -10.33
C ILE A 117 -4.82 -8.05 -9.08
N ASP A 118 -5.45 -9.21 -8.94
CA ASP A 118 -6.27 -9.53 -7.78
C ASP A 118 -5.45 -9.52 -6.49
N ALA A 119 -4.22 -10.04 -6.54
CA ALA A 119 -3.35 -10.05 -5.37
C ALA A 119 -2.97 -8.62 -4.94
N ASN A 120 -2.67 -7.75 -5.91
CA ASN A 120 -2.39 -6.34 -5.60
C ASN A 120 -3.60 -5.66 -4.96
N LEU A 121 -4.78 -5.85 -5.51
CA LEU A 121 -6.01 -5.29 -4.95
C LEU A 121 -6.27 -5.84 -3.56
N GLY A 122 -5.92 -7.10 -3.31
CA GLY A 122 -6.02 -7.71 -1.99
C GLY A 122 -5.12 -7.04 -0.96
N VAL A 123 -3.87 -6.75 -1.33
CA VAL A 123 -2.94 -6.05 -0.43
C VAL A 123 -3.49 -4.66 -0.11
N ILE A 124 -3.94 -3.93 -1.13
CA ILE A 124 -4.49 -2.59 -0.96
C ILE A 124 -5.70 -2.62 -0.03
N LYS A 125 -6.59 -3.59 -0.24
CA LYS A 125 -7.79 -3.75 0.60
C LYS A 125 -7.43 -3.97 2.06
N GLU A 126 -6.47 -4.85 2.32
CA GLU A 126 -6.07 -5.15 3.70
C GLU A 126 -5.46 -3.93 4.37
N ILE A 127 -4.61 -3.18 3.66
CA ILE A 127 -4.03 -1.96 4.20
C ILE A 127 -5.13 -0.95 4.54
N ASN A 128 -6.06 -0.73 3.62
CA ASN A 128 -7.14 0.24 3.84
C ASN A 128 -8.06 -0.19 4.98
N GLN A 129 -8.32 -1.48 5.15
CA GLN A 129 -9.13 -1.97 6.26
C GLN A 129 -8.48 -1.67 7.60
N VAL A 130 -7.16 -1.88 7.70
CA VAL A 130 -6.44 -1.59 8.94
C VAL A 130 -6.44 -0.08 9.22
N LEU A 131 -6.17 0.74 8.20
CA LEU A 131 -6.17 2.19 8.38
C LEU A 131 -7.53 2.70 8.83
N ASN A 132 -8.60 2.21 8.21
CA ASN A 132 -9.97 2.61 8.57
C ASN A 132 -10.32 2.19 10.00
N LYS A 133 -9.92 0.99 10.39
CA LYS A 133 -10.16 0.49 11.75
C LYS A 133 -9.45 1.36 12.78
N VAL A 134 -8.18 1.67 12.56
CA VAL A 134 -7.39 2.45 13.50
C VAL A 134 -7.92 3.88 13.57
N GLU A 135 -8.28 4.47 12.43
CA GLU A 135 -8.88 5.79 12.38
C GLU A 135 -10.19 5.83 13.18
N GLY A 136 -11.04 4.84 13.00
CA GLY A 136 -12.29 4.74 13.74
C GLY A 136 -12.06 4.61 15.25
N ASP A 137 -11.08 3.82 15.65
CA ASP A 137 -10.75 3.63 17.06
C ASP A 137 -10.22 4.92 17.69
N GLN A 138 -9.44 5.72 16.96
CA GLN A 138 -8.92 6.99 17.48
C GLN A 138 -10.01 8.03 17.68
N LYS A 139 -11.10 7.95 16.94
CA LYS A 139 -12.20 8.92 17.03
C LYS A 139 -13.15 8.64 18.17
N LYS A 140 -13.03 7.52 18.83
CA LYS A 140 -13.89 7.16 19.97
C LYS A 140 -13.50 7.90 21.24
#